data_cf73f5e023096f7d6623f9e94a58aa46
#
_entry.id   cf73f5e023096f7d6623f9e94a58aa46
#
_cell.length_a   1.000
_cell.length_b   1.000
_cell.length_c   1.000
_cell.angle_alpha   90.00
_cell.angle_beta   90.00
_cell.angle_gamma   90.00
#
_symmetry.space_group_name_H-M   'P 1'
#
loop_
_entity.id
_entity.type
_entity.pdbx_description
1 polymer ?
#
loop_
_entity_poly.entity_id
_entity_poly.type
_entity_poly.pdbx_seq_one_letter_code
_entity_poly.pdbx_strand_id
1 'polypeptide(L)'
;NEILFGLSAVRNVGDITADKIVFERESNGDFKSIEEFLSRIDSRSLNKRGVEALIQGGGLDKFGHTRKGMFDAVIDLIENAKELKATKENNQASLFPIEEANSTSINIKSAEWDKKELLEREREMLGFFVSEDPLEGYGEVLKSESTHSIIELQSLEDEEEINVTISGLISNVQKRVSRRGNPWIQFDIQDLTGSSGVLLFNKLVDKYNASIDGEIYLKVSGTYVGGSENTIRARDVEVIEPSKMIENLDISPLRISVDEEKLDKKNLVPVSYTHLRAHETLLD
;
A
#
# COMPACT_ATOMS: atom_id res chain seq x y z
N ASN A 1 -17.59 -3.97 -7.41
CA ASN A 1 -17.53 -4.79 -6.19
C ASN A 1 -16.42 -4.22 -5.33
N GLU A 2 -16.75 -3.69 -4.15
CA GLU A 2 -15.76 -3.23 -3.18
C GLU A 2 -15.43 -4.38 -2.23
N ILE A 3 -14.14 -4.57 -1.94
CA ILE A 3 -13.68 -5.50 -0.90
C ILE A 3 -13.40 -4.66 0.34
N LEU A 4 -14.18 -4.87 1.39
CA LEU A 4 -13.99 -4.18 2.67
C LEU A 4 -12.94 -4.91 3.51
N PHE A 5 -11.96 -4.16 4.00
CA PHE A 5 -10.93 -4.67 4.89
C PHE A 5 -11.33 -4.44 6.35
N GLY A 6 -11.23 -5.49 7.16
CA GLY A 6 -11.62 -5.43 8.57
C GLY A 6 -10.64 -4.61 9.42
N LEU A 7 -11.15 -3.72 10.26
CA LEU A 7 -10.32 -2.87 11.14
C LEU A 7 -9.40 -3.67 12.07
N SER A 8 -9.80 -4.87 12.48
CA SER A 8 -9.01 -5.74 13.34
C SER A 8 -7.74 -6.29 12.69
N ALA A 9 -7.67 -6.26 11.36
CA ALA A 9 -6.47 -6.64 10.63
C ALA A 9 -5.43 -5.53 10.54
N VAL A 10 -5.78 -4.29 10.92
CA VAL A 10 -4.83 -3.18 11.02
C VAL A 10 -3.91 -3.41 12.23
N ARG A 11 -2.61 -3.34 12.01
CA ARG A 11 -1.61 -3.49 13.09
C ARG A 11 -1.91 -2.53 14.24
N ASN A 12 -1.75 -2.96 15.47
CA ASN A 12 -2.07 -2.20 16.69
C ASN A 12 -3.55 -1.87 16.91
N VAL A 13 -4.47 -2.39 16.08
CA VAL A 13 -5.92 -2.31 16.26
C VAL A 13 -6.43 -3.72 16.52
N GLY A 14 -6.66 -4.06 17.78
CA GLY A 14 -7.16 -5.39 18.15
C GLY A 14 -8.67 -5.53 17.94
N ASP A 15 -9.16 -6.79 17.93
CA ASP A 15 -10.58 -7.12 17.72
C ASP A 15 -11.50 -6.34 18.66
N ILE A 16 -11.16 -6.25 19.95
CA ILE A 16 -11.95 -5.52 20.96
C ILE A 16 -12.10 -4.03 20.59
N THR A 17 -11.05 -3.43 20.03
CA THR A 17 -11.07 -2.03 19.58
C THR A 17 -11.95 -1.87 18.35
N ALA A 18 -11.78 -2.76 17.38
CA ALA A 18 -12.58 -2.79 16.16
C ALA A 18 -14.07 -2.95 16.47
N ASP A 19 -14.42 -3.90 17.32
CA ASP A 19 -15.81 -4.14 17.76
C ASP A 19 -16.43 -2.92 18.43
N LYS A 20 -15.65 -2.20 19.26
CA LYS A 20 -16.14 -0.97 19.91
C LYS A 20 -16.36 0.16 18.91
N ILE A 21 -15.50 0.30 17.91
CA ILE A 21 -15.67 1.30 16.85
C ILE A 21 -16.95 1.00 16.05
N VAL A 22 -17.16 -0.27 15.68
CA VAL A 22 -18.35 -0.71 14.94
C VAL A 22 -19.60 -0.50 15.79
N PHE A 23 -19.62 -0.97 17.04
CA PHE A 23 -20.74 -0.79 17.95
C PHE A 23 -21.13 0.67 18.16
N GLU A 24 -20.13 1.55 18.36
CA GLU A 24 -20.35 2.99 18.54
C GLU A 24 -20.95 3.62 17.28
N ARG A 25 -20.46 3.24 16.10
CA ARG A 25 -21.00 3.70 14.83
C ARG A 25 -22.45 3.23 14.60
N GLU A 26 -22.76 1.97 14.89
CA GLU A 26 -24.10 1.41 14.72
C GLU A 26 -25.11 1.99 15.72
N SER A 27 -24.66 2.28 16.95
CA SER A 27 -25.53 2.81 18.00
C SER A 27 -25.81 4.30 17.88
N ASN A 28 -24.81 5.09 17.46
CA ASN A 28 -24.85 6.56 17.50
C ASN A 28 -24.62 7.22 16.13
N GLY A 29 -24.62 6.43 15.05
CA GLY A 29 -24.46 6.89 13.68
C GLY A 29 -22.98 7.14 13.29
N ASP A 30 -22.79 7.47 12.03
CA ASP A 30 -21.47 7.70 11.44
C ASP A 30 -20.71 8.84 12.14
N PHE A 31 -19.38 8.69 12.15
CA PHE A 31 -18.47 9.74 12.61
C PHE A 31 -18.31 10.80 11.51
N LYS A 32 -18.51 12.07 11.86
CA LYS A 32 -18.48 13.21 10.93
C LYS A 32 -17.10 13.84 10.80
N SER A 33 -16.26 13.73 11.84
CA SER A 33 -14.90 14.27 11.86
C SER A 33 -13.98 13.37 12.69
N ILE A 34 -12.66 13.59 12.58
CA ILE A 34 -11.68 12.89 13.38
C ILE A 34 -11.78 13.23 14.86
N GLU A 35 -12.13 14.47 15.21
CA GLU A 35 -12.32 14.89 16.59
C GLU A 35 -13.55 14.20 17.20
N GLU A 36 -14.65 14.10 16.44
CA GLU A 36 -15.83 13.36 16.89
C GLU A 36 -15.49 11.88 17.08
N PHE A 37 -14.81 11.25 16.13
CA PHE A 37 -14.36 9.87 16.23
C PHE A 37 -13.55 9.64 17.51
N LEU A 38 -12.52 10.45 17.75
CA LEU A 38 -11.66 10.30 18.92
C LEU A 38 -12.38 10.62 20.24
N SER A 39 -13.36 11.52 20.25
CA SER A 39 -14.12 11.85 21.45
C SER A 39 -15.12 10.75 21.84
N ARG A 40 -15.68 10.03 20.85
CA ARG A 40 -16.65 8.95 21.06
C ARG A 40 -15.99 7.61 21.41
N ILE A 41 -14.77 7.37 20.93
CA ILE A 41 -14.04 6.13 21.24
C ILE A 41 -13.22 6.30 22.52
N ASP A 42 -13.33 5.33 23.46
CA ASP A 42 -12.58 5.36 24.71
C ASP A 42 -11.07 5.24 24.46
N SER A 43 -10.29 6.21 24.95
CA SER A 43 -8.83 6.24 24.82
C SER A 43 -8.12 5.01 25.45
N ARG A 44 -8.78 4.27 26.35
CA ARG A 44 -8.29 3.00 26.86
C ARG A 44 -8.42 1.88 25.84
N SER A 45 -9.35 1.99 24.92
CA SER A 45 -9.60 1.01 23.86
C SER A 45 -8.79 1.31 22.61
N LEU A 46 -8.67 2.60 22.26
CA LEU A 46 -7.89 3.08 21.11
C LEU A 46 -6.83 4.04 21.61
N ASN A 47 -5.62 3.52 21.83
CA ASN A 47 -4.47 4.31 22.25
C ASN A 47 -3.83 5.06 21.07
N LYS A 48 -2.85 5.93 21.35
CA LYS A 48 -2.12 6.72 20.34
C LYS A 48 -1.61 5.85 19.18
N ARG A 49 -0.98 4.69 19.48
CA ARG A 49 -0.45 3.79 18.43
C ARG A 49 -1.54 3.22 17.54
N GLY A 50 -2.72 2.93 18.09
CA GLY A 50 -3.87 2.48 17.31
C GLY A 50 -4.42 3.58 16.40
N VAL A 51 -4.47 4.84 16.88
CA VAL A 51 -4.86 6.00 16.05
C VAL A 51 -3.87 6.22 14.92
N GLU A 52 -2.56 6.22 15.23
CA GLU A 52 -1.48 6.33 14.24
C GLU A 52 -1.57 5.23 13.18
N ALA A 53 -1.86 4.00 13.58
CA ALA A 53 -2.02 2.87 12.67
C ALA A 53 -3.24 3.02 11.75
N LEU A 54 -4.38 3.48 12.28
CA LEU A 54 -5.56 3.77 11.48
C LEU A 54 -5.30 4.90 10.46
N ILE A 55 -4.57 5.95 10.86
CA ILE A 55 -4.18 7.04 9.97
C ILE A 55 -3.29 6.52 8.85
N GLN A 56 -2.20 5.81 9.19
CA GLN A 56 -1.24 5.30 8.22
C GLN A 56 -1.86 4.26 7.27
N GLY A 57 -2.76 3.42 7.78
CA GLY A 57 -3.49 2.42 6.99
C GLY A 57 -4.69 2.98 6.21
N GLY A 58 -4.92 4.31 6.21
CA GLY A 58 -6.01 4.93 5.45
C GLY A 58 -7.41 4.78 6.06
N GLY A 59 -7.53 4.19 7.24
CA GLY A 59 -8.82 3.94 7.90
C GLY A 59 -9.60 5.21 8.26
N LEU A 60 -8.94 6.38 8.25
CA LEU A 60 -9.52 7.68 8.59
C LEU A 60 -9.60 8.66 7.39
N ASP A 61 -9.27 8.21 6.17
CA ASP A 61 -9.23 9.05 4.95
C ASP A 61 -10.58 9.71 4.64
N LYS A 62 -11.70 9.07 5.04
CA LYS A 62 -13.04 9.62 4.85
C LYS A 62 -13.26 10.99 5.51
N PHE A 63 -12.42 11.39 6.45
CA PHE A 63 -12.51 12.70 7.08
C PHE A 63 -11.93 13.84 6.22
N GLY A 64 -11.32 13.52 5.07
CA GLY A 64 -10.90 14.50 4.08
C GLY A 64 -9.59 15.23 4.40
N HIS A 65 -8.83 14.75 5.37
CA HIS A 65 -7.50 15.26 5.70
C HIS A 65 -6.40 14.36 5.13
N THR A 66 -5.23 14.93 4.89
CA THR A 66 -4.04 14.15 4.51
C THR A 66 -3.59 13.26 5.66
N ARG A 67 -3.11 12.05 5.34
CA ARG A 67 -2.63 11.11 6.36
C ARG A 67 -1.47 11.70 7.17
N LYS A 68 -0.51 12.34 6.49
CA LYS A 68 0.59 13.04 7.17
C LYS A 68 0.09 14.15 8.08
N GLY A 69 -0.86 14.96 7.61
CA GLY A 69 -1.43 16.05 8.42
C GLY A 69 -2.09 15.55 9.69
N MET A 70 -2.90 14.49 9.61
CA MET A 70 -3.51 13.84 10.77
C MET A 70 -2.46 13.22 11.70
N PHE A 71 -1.44 12.59 11.13
CA PHE A 71 -0.36 11.95 11.90
C PHE A 71 0.46 12.97 12.69
N ASP A 72 0.84 14.09 12.07
CA ASP A 72 1.60 15.16 12.72
C ASP A 72 0.79 15.82 13.85
N ALA A 73 -0.54 15.90 13.70
CA ALA A 73 -1.48 16.50 14.67
C ALA A 73 -2.02 15.49 15.70
N VAL A 74 -1.62 14.22 15.68
CA VAL A 74 -2.27 13.15 16.46
C VAL A 74 -2.33 13.41 17.96
N ILE A 75 -1.32 14.04 18.53
CA ILE A 75 -1.27 14.38 19.97
C ILE A 75 -2.32 15.41 20.29
N ASP A 76 -2.33 16.52 19.54
CA ASP A 76 -3.28 17.62 19.74
C ASP A 76 -4.73 17.15 19.52
N LEU A 77 -4.95 16.29 18.53
CA LEU A 77 -6.25 15.65 18.26
C LEU A 77 -6.75 14.81 19.45
N ILE A 78 -5.87 13.99 20.05
CA ILE A 78 -6.22 13.15 21.20
C ILE A 78 -6.48 14.02 22.45
N GLU A 79 -5.71 15.09 22.66
CA GLU A 79 -5.90 16.00 23.79
C GLU A 79 -7.21 16.78 23.66
N ASN A 80 -7.48 17.34 22.49
CA ASN A 80 -8.75 18.03 22.20
C ASN A 80 -9.95 17.09 22.39
N ALA A 81 -9.85 15.85 21.91
CA ALA A 81 -10.91 14.86 22.09
C ALA A 81 -11.22 14.55 23.56
N LYS A 82 -10.21 14.54 24.44
CA LYS A 82 -10.38 14.38 25.89
C LYS A 82 -11.11 15.58 26.50
N GLU A 83 -10.74 16.79 26.09
CA GLU A 83 -11.38 18.04 26.55
C GLU A 83 -12.84 18.10 26.11
N LEU A 84 -13.14 17.76 24.85
CA LEU A 84 -14.51 17.67 24.33
C LEU A 84 -15.36 16.67 25.10
N LYS A 85 -14.78 15.50 25.44
CA LYS A 85 -15.47 14.50 26.25
C LYS A 85 -15.75 14.98 27.65
N ALA A 86 -14.76 15.59 28.33
CA ALA A 86 -14.92 16.14 29.68
C ALA A 86 -15.96 17.26 29.72
N THR A 87 -16.02 18.11 28.69
CA THR A 87 -17.00 19.18 28.56
C THR A 87 -18.41 18.63 28.40
N LYS A 88 -18.59 17.59 27.57
CA LYS A 88 -19.90 16.91 27.39
C LYS A 88 -20.38 16.25 28.69
N GLU A 89 -19.51 15.57 29.41
CA GLU A 89 -19.85 14.95 30.69
C GLU A 89 -20.22 16.00 31.77
N ASN A 90 -19.49 17.10 31.83
CA ASN A 90 -19.81 18.21 32.74
C ASN A 90 -21.10 18.94 32.36
N ASN A 91 -21.37 19.13 31.06
CA ASN A 91 -22.62 19.78 30.58
C ASN A 91 -23.87 18.93 30.82
N GLN A 92 -23.78 17.61 30.88
CA GLN A 92 -24.89 16.75 31.28
C GLN A 92 -25.30 16.96 32.76
N ALA A 93 -24.39 17.51 33.59
CA ALA A 93 -24.65 17.87 34.97
C ALA A 93 -25.10 19.32 35.15
N SER A 94 -25.10 20.15 34.11
CA SER A 94 -25.49 21.54 34.15
C SER A 94 -26.94 21.74 33.71
N LEU A 95 -27.72 22.43 34.53
CA LEU A 95 -29.12 22.79 34.26
C LEU A 95 -29.27 23.98 33.26
N PHE A 96 -28.19 24.56 32.78
CA PHE A 96 -28.18 25.69 31.86
C PHE A 96 -27.60 25.30 30.50
N PRO A 97 -28.25 25.64 29.38
CA PRO A 97 -27.66 25.49 28.04
C PRO A 97 -26.45 26.44 27.95
N ILE A 98 -25.25 25.88 27.94
CA ILE A 98 -24.07 26.62 27.58
C ILE A 98 -24.04 26.67 26.08
N GLU A 99 -24.02 27.86 25.50
CA GLU A 99 -23.76 28.10 24.07
C GLU A 99 -22.61 27.24 23.63
N GLU A 100 -22.73 26.68 22.42
CA GLU A 100 -21.73 25.77 21.81
C GLU A 100 -20.33 26.34 22.06
N ALA A 101 -19.66 25.77 23.06
CA ALA A 101 -18.28 26.11 23.35
C ALA A 101 -17.50 25.86 22.05
N ASN A 102 -16.93 26.93 21.50
CA ASN A 102 -16.12 26.93 20.30
C ASN A 102 -15.20 25.69 20.33
N SER A 103 -15.58 24.67 19.61
CA SER A 103 -14.68 23.56 19.33
C SER A 103 -13.51 24.16 18.58
N THR A 104 -12.39 24.32 19.28
CA THR A 104 -11.17 24.82 18.66
C THR A 104 -10.78 23.77 17.62
N SER A 105 -11.17 24.00 16.38
CA SER A 105 -10.81 23.10 15.27
C SER A 105 -9.28 23.09 15.18
N ILE A 106 -8.71 21.90 15.31
CA ILE A 106 -7.28 21.74 15.17
C ILE A 106 -6.91 21.98 13.73
N ASN A 107 -5.92 22.84 13.50
CA ASN A 107 -5.43 23.11 12.16
C ASN A 107 -4.58 21.94 11.67
N ILE A 108 -5.19 20.99 10.98
CA ILE A 108 -4.51 19.87 10.34
C ILE A 108 -3.85 20.37 9.06
N LYS A 109 -2.52 20.27 8.97
CA LYS A 109 -1.77 20.70 7.79
C LYS A 109 -2.13 19.84 6.58
N SER A 110 -2.15 20.45 5.40
CA SER A 110 -2.45 19.76 4.13
C SER A 110 -1.25 19.06 3.50
N ALA A 111 -0.07 19.06 4.16
CA ALA A 111 1.09 18.33 3.67
C ALA A 111 0.83 16.82 3.70
N GLU A 112 1.23 16.11 2.65
CA GLU A 112 1.15 14.65 2.60
C GLU A 112 2.57 14.06 2.48
N TRP A 113 2.73 12.79 2.87
CA TRP A 113 3.94 12.03 2.58
C TRP A 113 4.14 11.90 1.07
N ASP A 114 5.39 11.74 0.64
CA ASP A 114 5.60 11.33 -0.73
C ASP A 114 4.98 9.95 -0.98
N LYS A 115 4.76 9.63 -2.25
CA LYS A 115 4.05 8.41 -2.65
C LYS A 115 4.71 7.15 -2.08
N LYS A 116 6.03 7.09 -2.08
CA LYS A 116 6.77 5.93 -1.60
C LYS A 116 6.58 5.75 -0.09
N GLU A 117 6.79 6.82 0.68
CA GLU A 117 6.62 6.81 2.14
C GLU A 117 5.19 6.46 2.53
N LEU A 118 4.18 6.99 1.81
CA LEU A 118 2.76 6.70 2.05
C LEU A 118 2.47 5.19 1.90
N LEU A 119 2.92 4.60 0.80
CA LEU A 119 2.73 3.17 0.53
C LEU A 119 3.49 2.28 1.51
N GLU A 120 4.74 2.63 1.87
CA GLU A 120 5.51 1.90 2.88
C GLU A 120 4.79 1.88 4.24
N ARG A 121 4.26 3.03 4.68
CA ARG A 121 3.49 3.15 5.94
C ARG A 121 2.19 2.36 5.90
N GLU A 122 1.45 2.45 4.79
CA GLU A 122 0.21 1.69 4.59
C GLU A 122 0.48 0.19 4.71
N ARG A 123 1.48 -0.31 4.00
CA ARG A 123 1.87 -1.70 4.05
C ARG A 123 2.37 -2.15 5.43
N GLU A 124 3.11 -1.30 6.14
CA GLU A 124 3.52 -1.63 7.51
C GLU A 124 2.33 -1.88 8.42
N MET A 125 1.22 -1.15 8.23
CA MET A 125 0.01 -1.26 9.05
C MET A 125 -0.96 -2.33 8.57
N LEU A 126 -1.07 -2.57 7.27
CA LEU A 126 -2.04 -3.51 6.67
C LEU A 126 -1.40 -4.83 6.23
N GLY A 127 -0.10 -4.86 5.98
CA GLY A 127 0.61 -6.02 5.43
C GLY A 127 0.62 -6.07 3.89
N PHE A 128 -0.13 -5.20 3.20
CA PHE A 128 -0.22 -5.09 1.74
C PHE A 128 -0.59 -3.66 1.34
N PHE A 129 -0.50 -3.37 0.04
CA PHE A 129 -0.87 -2.08 -0.52
C PHE A 129 -2.36 -2.03 -0.86
N VAL A 130 -3.05 -0.97 -0.50
CA VAL A 130 -4.48 -0.73 -0.77
C VAL A 130 -4.68 0.49 -1.65
N SER A 131 -3.97 1.57 -1.36
CA SER A 131 -4.16 2.85 -2.05
C SER A 131 -3.69 2.80 -3.50
N GLU A 132 -2.59 2.13 -3.76
CA GLU A 132 -2.03 1.92 -5.09
C GLU A 132 -1.20 0.63 -5.13
N ASP A 133 -1.12 0.00 -6.30
CA ASP A 133 -0.19 -1.10 -6.55
C ASP A 133 1.18 -0.50 -6.94
N PRO A 134 2.26 -0.74 -6.19
CA PRO A 134 3.59 -0.26 -6.58
C PRO A 134 4.06 -0.80 -7.93
N LEU A 135 3.48 -1.89 -8.41
CA LEU A 135 3.75 -2.44 -9.75
C LEU A 135 2.94 -1.75 -10.84
N GLU A 136 1.94 -0.92 -10.46
CA GLU A 136 1.12 -0.19 -11.41
C GLU A 136 1.96 0.78 -12.25
N GLY A 137 1.81 0.68 -13.56
CA GLY A 137 2.62 1.45 -14.53
C GLY A 137 3.98 0.83 -14.87
N TYR A 138 4.46 -0.14 -14.08
CA TYR A 138 5.73 -0.82 -14.36
C TYR A 138 5.59 -2.25 -14.90
N GLY A 139 4.39 -2.81 -14.86
CA GLY A 139 4.14 -4.21 -15.17
C GLY A 139 4.63 -4.66 -16.54
N GLU A 140 4.39 -3.89 -17.59
CA GLU A 140 4.84 -4.23 -18.94
C GLU A 140 6.38 -4.18 -19.05
N VAL A 141 7.02 -3.22 -18.39
CA VAL A 141 8.50 -3.14 -18.37
C VAL A 141 9.09 -4.33 -17.63
N LEU A 142 8.57 -4.65 -16.45
CA LEU A 142 9.02 -5.79 -15.66
C LEU A 142 8.79 -7.11 -16.40
N LYS A 143 7.66 -7.23 -17.10
CA LYS A 143 7.34 -8.38 -17.93
C LYS A 143 8.31 -8.52 -19.12
N SER A 144 8.69 -7.42 -19.77
CA SER A 144 9.64 -7.46 -20.88
C SER A 144 11.04 -7.93 -20.46
N GLU A 145 11.40 -7.73 -19.19
CA GLU A 145 12.66 -8.18 -18.59
C GLU A 145 12.59 -9.60 -18.01
N SER A 146 11.42 -10.23 -18.06
CA SER A 146 11.17 -11.56 -17.50
C SER A 146 10.99 -12.59 -18.61
N THR A 147 11.42 -13.83 -18.36
CA THR A 147 11.17 -14.97 -19.27
C THR A 147 9.84 -15.65 -19.03
N HIS A 148 9.33 -15.55 -17.79
CA HIS A 148 8.07 -16.13 -17.34
C HIS A 148 7.39 -15.19 -16.35
N SER A 149 6.09 -15.29 -16.21
CA SER A 149 5.36 -14.71 -15.09
C SER A 149 5.35 -15.69 -13.89
N ILE A 150 5.14 -15.15 -12.70
CA ILE A 150 5.13 -16.00 -11.48
C ILE A 150 3.97 -16.98 -11.50
N ILE A 151 2.80 -16.61 -12.02
CA ILE A 151 1.67 -17.53 -12.14
C ILE A 151 1.96 -18.69 -13.11
N GLU A 152 2.70 -18.45 -14.19
CA GLU A 152 3.14 -19.52 -15.10
C GLU A 152 4.06 -20.50 -14.38
N LEU A 153 4.98 -19.99 -13.55
CA LEU A 153 5.88 -20.85 -12.75
C LEU A 153 5.10 -21.68 -11.74
N GLN A 154 4.11 -21.11 -11.08
CA GLN A 154 3.29 -21.80 -10.08
C GLN A 154 2.35 -22.85 -10.70
N SER A 155 2.10 -22.78 -12.00
CA SER A 155 1.30 -23.75 -12.73
C SER A 155 2.11 -24.97 -13.23
N LEU A 156 3.45 -24.95 -13.05
CA LEU A 156 4.29 -26.10 -13.40
C LEU A 156 4.04 -27.26 -12.44
N GLU A 157 4.12 -28.47 -12.97
CA GLU A 157 3.98 -29.69 -12.16
C GLU A 157 5.10 -29.82 -11.13
N ASP A 158 4.86 -30.56 -10.06
CA ASP A 158 5.83 -30.85 -9.00
C ASP A 158 7.12 -31.46 -9.61
N GLU A 159 8.28 -31.03 -9.07
CA GLU A 159 9.61 -31.51 -9.41
C GLU A 159 10.25 -30.97 -10.72
N GLU A 160 9.58 -30.09 -11.47
CA GLU A 160 10.25 -29.44 -12.60
C GLU A 160 11.22 -28.33 -12.12
N GLU A 161 12.48 -28.46 -12.57
CA GLU A 161 13.48 -27.41 -12.42
C GLU A 161 13.69 -26.69 -13.75
N ILE A 162 13.37 -25.40 -13.81
CA ILE A 162 13.56 -24.60 -15.03
C ILE A 162 14.42 -23.37 -14.79
N ASN A 163 15.13 -22.96 -15.82
CA ASN A 163 15.90 -21.72 -15.80
C ASN A 163 14.97 -20.54 -16.08
N VAL A 164 14.96 -19.59 -15.20
CA VAL A 164 14.06 -18.43 -15.26
C VAL A 164 14.81 -17.12 -15.04
N THR A 165 14.23 -16.07 -15.60
CA THR A 165 14.52 -14.69 -15.22
C THR A 165 13.20 -14.03 -14.87
N ILE A 166 13.09 -13.50 -13.66
CA ILE A 166 11.92 -12.81 -13.15
C ILE A 166 12.32 -11.41 -12.70
N SER A 167 11.53 -10.44 -13.07
CA SER A 167 11.70 -9.05 -12.64
C SER A 167 10.48 -8.62 -11.84
N GLY A 168 10.71 -7.98 -10.69
CA GLY A 168 9.62 -7.62 -9.79
C GLY A 168 10.07 -6.79 -8.60
N LEU A 169 9.11 -6.43 -7.78
CA LEU A 169 9.31 -5.78 -6.49
C LEU A 169 9.66 -6.84 -5.45
N ILE A 170 10.71 -6.60 -4.66
CA ILE A 170 11.05 -7.51 -3.57
C ILE A 170 10.47 -7.06 -2.24
N SER A 171 10.29 -8.05 -1.37
CA SER A 171 9.76 -7.86 -0.03
C SER A 171 10.24 -8.95 0.92
N ASN A 172 9.94 -8.80 2.23
CA ASN A 172 10.24 -9.81 3.25
C ASN A 172 11.71 -10.26 3.29
N VAL A 173 12.64 -9.33 3.08
CA VAL A 173 14.07 -9.62 3.06
C VAL A 173 14.54 -10.13 4.42
N GLN A 174 15.11 -11.33 4.44
CA GLN A 174 15.64 -11.98 5.62
C GLN A 174 17.09 -12.41 5.38
N LYS A 175 18.00 -11.86 6.16
CA LYS A 175 19.42 -12.22 6.14
C LYS A 175 19.68 -13.26 7.24
N ARG A 176 20.17 -14.42 6.88
CA ARG A 176 20.34 -15.56 7.77
C ARG A 176 21.73 -16.16 7.64
N VAL A 177 22.12 -16.94 8.64
CA VAL A 177 23.37 -17.72 8.63
C VAL A 177 23.02 -19.20 8.83
N SER A 178 23.55 -20.05 7.98
CA SER A 178 23.37 -21.50 8.08
C SER A 178 24.12 -22.07 9.31
N ARG A 179 23.78 -23.29 9.72
CA ARG A 179 24.48 -23.98 10.80
C ARG A 179 25.99 -24.15 10.56
N ARG A 180 26.45 -24.08 9.29
CA ARG A 180 27.85 -24.15 8.89
C ARG A 180 28.54 -22.78 8.82
N GLY A 181 27.86 -21.69 9.23
CA GLY A 181 28.41 -20.35 9.19
C GLY A 181 28.27 -19.63 7.83
N ASN A 182 27.67 -20.24 6.82
CA ASN A 182 27.51 -19.64 5.50
C ASN A 182 26.29 -18.68 5.50
N PRO A 183 26.46 -17.40 5.11
CA PRO A 183 25.36 -16.47 5.01
C PRO A 183 24.49 -16.81 3.79
N TRP A 184 23.19 -16.53 3.91
CA TRP A 184 22.23 -16.60 2.82
C TRP A 184 21.13 -15.56 3.02
N ILE A 185 20.52 -15.12 1.93
CA ILE A 185 19.43 -14.13 1.93
C ILE A 185 18.21 -14.81 1.31
N GLN A 186 17.08 -14.63 1.96
CA GLN A 186 15.77 -14.97 1.46
C GLN A 186 14.93 -13.72 1.33
N PHE A 187 14.17 -13.61 0.25
CA PHE A 187 13.16 -12.58 0.05
C PHE A 187 12.06 -13.10 -0.87
N ASP A 188 10.95 -12.38 -0.92
CA ASP A 188 9.88 -12.64 -1.86
C ASP A 188 10.02 -11.65 -3.03
N ILE A 189 9.85 -12.12 -4.27
CA ILE A 189 9.72 -11.30 -5.48
C ILE A 189 8.30 -11.37 -5.99
N GLN A 190 7.73 -10.21 -6.31
CA GLN A 190 6.35 -10.06 -6.78
C GLN A 190 6.32 -9.41 -8.15
N ASP A 191 5.58 -10.01 -9.06
CA ASP A 191 5.15 -9.41 -10.33
C ASP A 191 3.64 -9.11 -10.30
N LEU A 192 3.05 -8.67 -11.42
CA LEU A 192 1.59 -8.44 -11.53
C LEU A 192 0.74 -9.70 -11.34
N THR A 193 1.32 -10.89 -11.38
CA THR A 193 0.59 -12.16 -11.44
C THR A 193 0.67 -12.95 -10.15
N GLY A 194 1.68 -12.67 -9.30
CA GLY A 194 1.87 -13.40 -8.05
C GLY A 194 3.18 -13.06 -7.33
N SER A 195 3.53 -13.92 -6.37
CA SER A 195 4.76 -13.81 -5.57
C SER A 195 5.43 -15.17 -5.47
N SER A 196 6.78 -15.17 -5.49
CA SER A 196 7.62 -16.36 -5.34
C SER A 196 8.81 -16.09 -4.42
N GLY A 197 9.22 -17.10 -3.65
CA GLY A 197 10.41 -17.02 -2.82
C GLY A 197 11.69 -16.99 -3.67
N VAL A 198 12.70 -16.25 -3.19
CA VAL A 198 14.04 -16.21 -3.80
C VAL A 198 15.09 -16.50 -2.75
N LEU A 199 16.06 -17.34 -3.10
CA LEU A 199 17.19 -17.70 -2.24
C LEU A 199 18.51 -17.29 -2.90
N LEU A 200 19.31 -16.51 -2.17
CA LEU A 200 20.68 -16.15 -2.54
C LEU A 200 21.67 -16.85 -1.61
N PHE A 201 22.71 -17.40 -2.20
CA PHE A 201 23.77 -18.11 -1.49
C PHE A 201 25.16 -17.62 -1.87
N ASN A 202 26.13 -17.86 -1.00
CA ASN A 202 27.56 -17.70 -1.26
C ASN A 202 27.95 -16.31 -1.80
N LYS A 203 28.66 -16.28 -2.92
CA LYS A 203 29.19 -15.05 -3.55
C LYS A 203 28.14 -14.00 -3.88
N LEU A 204 26.88 -14.40 -4.13
CA LEU A 204 25.80 -13.46 -4.37
C LEU A 204 25.46 -12.67 -3.10
N VAL A 205 25.51 -13.33 -1.94
CA VAL A 205 25.30 -12.65 -0.66
C VAL A 205 26.38 -11.59 -0.45
N ASP A 206 27.65 -11.96 -0.66
CA ASP A 206 28.75 -11.00 -0.48
C ASP A 206 28.63 -9.78 -1.41
N LYS A 207 28.18 -10.03 -2.66
CA LYS A 207 28.03 -8.98 -3.68
C LYS A 207 26.84 -8.06 -3.41
N TYR A 208 25.71 -8.60 -2.94
CA TYR A 208 24.44 -7.87 -2.90
C TYR A 208 23.90 -7.58 -1.50
N ASN A 209 24.57 -8.03 -0.44
CA ASN A 209 24.09 -7.84 0.95
C ASN A 209 23.80 -6.39 1.34
N ALA A 210 24.58 -5.45 0.80
CA ALA A 210 24.36 -4.02 1.04
C ALA A 210 23.30 -3.39 0.14
N SER A 211 23.07 -3.98 -1.04
CA SER A 211 22.15 -3.44 -2.05
C SER A 211 20.72 -3.99 -1.89
N ILE A 212 20.57 -5.16 -1.27
CA ILE A 212 19.29 -5.79 -1.02
C ILE A 212 18.84 -5.41 0.39
N ASP A 213 18.09 -4.31 0.48
CA ASP A 213 17.46 -3.85 1.71
C ASP A 213 16.17 -3.11 1.38
N GLY A 214 15.10 -3.42 2.12
CA GLY A 214 13.78 -2.83 1.87
C GLY A 214 13.13 -3.29 0.55
N GLU A 215 12.30 -2.41 0.02
CA GLU A 215 11.55 -2.62 -1.22
C GLU A 215 12.29 -2.01 -2.40
N ILE A 216 12.83 -2.85 -3.23
CA ILE A 216 13.51 -2.47 -4.47
C ILE A 216 13.07 -3.38 -5.61
N TYR A 217 13.23 -2.92 -6.84
CA TYR A 217 12.97 -3.75 -8.01
C TYR A 217 14.22 -4.51 -8.38
N LEU A 218 14.09 -5.82 -8.50
CA LEU A 218 15.17 -6.70 -8.92
C LEU A 218 14.79 -7.49 -10.16
N LYS A 219 15.81 -7.76 -10.96
CA LYS A 219 15.81 -8.80 -11.98
C LYS A 219 16.64 -9.96 -11.45
N VAL A 220 16.02 -11.10 -11.29
CA VAL A 220 16.61 -12.32 -10.71
C VAL A 220 16.68 -13.39 -11.78
N SER A 221 17.88 -13.87 -12.10
CA SER A 221 18.09 -15.03 -12.96
C SER A 221 18.50 -16.22 -12.12
N GLY A 222 17.85 -17.35 -12.32
CA GLY A 222 18.11 -18.53 -11.49
C GLY A 222 17.42 -19.78 -11.98
N THR A 223 17.31 -20.75 -11.09
CA THR A 223 16.56 -21.98 -11.29
C THR A 223 15.33 -21.95 -10.38
N TYR A 224 14.16 -22.03 -10.96
CA TYR A 224 12.91 -22.21 -10.23
C TYR A 224 12.74 -23.68 -9.88
N VAL A 225 12.31 -23.94 -8.65
CA VAL A 225 11.95 -25.27 -8.15
C VAL A 225 10.49 -25.24 -7.78
N GLY A 226 9.68 -26.00 -8.49
CA GLY A 226 8.23 -26.06 -8.31
C GLY A 226 7.79 -26.83 -7.08
N GLY A 227 6.49 -27.08 -6.99
CA GLY A 227 5.88 -27.86 -5.93
C GLY A 227 5.90 -27.20 -4.56
N SER A 228 6.24 -27.93 -3.53
CA SER A 228 6.22 -27.45 -2.15
C SER A 228 7.26 -26.36 -1.84
N GLU A 229 8.31 -26.22 -2.65
CA GLU A 229 9.33 -25.18 -2.44
C GLU A 229 8.91 -23.84 -3.02
N ASN A 230 8.30 -23.82 -4.23
CA ASN A 230 7.87 -22.61 -4.94
C ASN A 230 8.90 -21.47 -4.81
N THR A 231 10.16 -21.76 -5.19
CA THR A 231 11.32 -20.92 -4.86
C THR A 231 12.29 -20.83 -6.02
N ILE A 232 12.86 -19.64 -6.24
CA ILE A 232 13.91 -19.38 -7.20
C ILE A 232 15.27 -19.43 -6.49
N ARG A 233 16.13 -20.33 -6.89
CA ARG A 233 17.53 -20.35 -6.47
C ARG A 233 18.32 -19.43 -7.40
N ALA A 234 18.62 -18.22 -6.93
CA ALA A 234 19.26 -17.19 -7.74
C ALA A 234 20.70 -17.57 -8.14
N ARG A 235 21.04 -17.29 -9.39
CA ARG A 235 22.42 -17.36 -9.94
C ARG A 235 22.98 -15.99 -10.24
N ASP A 236 22.11 -15.02 -10.53
CA ASP A 236 22.48 -13.62 -10.70
C ASP A 236 21.30 -12.73 -10.29
N VAL A 237 21.64 -11.50 -9.88
CA VAL A 237 20.67 -10.50 -9.43
C VAL A 237 21.12 -9.15 -9.97
N GLU A 238 20.19 -8.35 -10.45
CA GLU A 238 20.41 -6.99 -10.91
C GLU A 238 19.36 -6.07 -10.27
N VAL A 239 19.81 -4.94 -9.73
CA VAL A 239 18.89 -3.87 -9.27
C VAL A 239 18.43 -3.10 -10.50
N ILE A 240 17.13 -2.98 -10.67
CA ILE A 240 16.53 -2.26 -11.80
C ILE A 240 15.77 -1.05 -11.30
N GLU A 241 15.71 -0.02 -12.15
CA GLU A 241 14.94 1.19 -11.93
C GLU A 241 13.86 1.32 -13.02
N PRO A 242 12.65 0.76 -12.82
CA PRO A 242 11.63 0.71 -13.86
C PRO A 242 11.25 2.09 -14.42
N SER A 243 11.28 3.14 -13.62
CA SER A 243 11.02 4.51 -14.05
C SER A 243 11.99 4.98 -15.14
N LYS A 244 13.27 4.69 -14.98
CA LYS A 244 14.30 5.01 -16.01
C LYS A 244 14.15 4.16 -17.26
N MET A 245 13.68 2.92 -17.11
CA MET A 245 13.43 2.03 -18.24
C MET A 245 12.25 2.53 -19.09
N ILE A 246 11.19 3.05 -18.44
CA ILE A 246 10.05 3.66 -19.15
C ILE A 246 10.48 4.90 -19.92
N GLU A 247 11.33 5.76 -19.34
CA GLU A 247 11.86 6.94 -20.03
C GLU A 247 12.65 6.59 -21.28
N ASN A 248 13.30 5.43 -21.29
CA ASN A 248 14.07 4.93 -22.45
C ASN A 248 13.22 4.14 -23.46
N LEU A 249 11.98 3.77 -23.12
CA LEU A 249 11.05 3.22 -24.08
C LEU A 249 10.63 4.37 -25.00
N ASP A 250 10.99 4.28 -26.27
CA ASP A 250 10.48 5.17 -27.32
C ASP A 250 9.00 4.84 -27.54
N ILE A 251 8.16 5.35 -26.63
CA ILE A 251 6.70 5.23 -26.71
C ILE A 251 6.30 6.21 -27.81
N SER A 252 6.41 5.76 -29.04
CA SER A 252 5.77 6.45 -30.16
C SER A 252 4.27 6.53 -29.83
N PRO A 253 3.68 7.73 -29.78
CA PRO A 253 2.28 7.86 -29.41
C PRO A 253 1.42 7.01 -30.36
N LEU A 254 0.59 6.16 -29.81
CA LEU A 254 -0.36 5.37 -30.58
C LEU A 254 -1.27 6.35 -31.34
N ARG A 255 -1.05 6.52 -32.64
CA ARG A 255 -1.94 7.32 -33.50
C ARG A 255 -3.15 6.47 -33.85
N ILE A 256 -4.24 6.66 -33.13
CA ILE A 256 -5.53 6.09 -33.51
C ILE A 256 -6.16 7.05 -34.51
N SER A 257 -6.14 6.69 -35.79
CA SER A 257 -6.92 7.39 -36.81
C SER A 257 -8.36 6.88 -36.72
N VAL A 258 -9.24 7.74 -36.25
CA VAL A 258 -10.68 7.43 -36.21
C VAL A 258 -11.34 8.05 -37.42
N ASP A 259 -12.00 7.23 -38.23
CA ASP A 259 -12.74 7.68 -39.40
C ASP A 259 -14.04 8.34 -38.89
N GLU A 260 -14.13 9.66 -38.94
CA GLU A 260 -15.28 10.42 -38.41
C GLU A 260 -16.62 10.06 -39.07
N GLU A 261 -16.60 9.56 -40.30
CA GLU A 261 -17.81 9.13 -41.00
C GLU A 261 -18.42 7.83 -40.42
N LYS A 262 -17.66 7.08 -39.61
CA LYS A 262 -18.11 5.82 -39.00
C LYS A 262 -18.41 5.94 -37.49
N LEU A 263 -18.26 7.13 -36.93
CA LEU A 263 -18.54 7.38 -35.51
C LEU A 263 -20.05 7.55 -35.28
N ASP A 264 -20.70 6.51 -34.80
CA ASP A 264 -22.04 6.62 -34.25
C ASP A 264 -22.00 7.28 -32.87
N LYS A 265 -22.17 8.61 -32.82
CA LYS A 265 -22.11 9.44 -31.60
C LYS A 265 -23.08 9.00 -30.49
N LYS A 266 -24.02 8.11 -30.79
CA LYS A 266 -25.00 7.60 -29.79
C LYS A 266 -24.49 6.44 -28.97
N ASN A 267 -23.39 5.80 -29.38
CA ASN A 267 -22.81 4.63 -28.72
C ASN A 267 -21.43 4.87 -28.10
N LEU A 268 -21.00 6.12 -27.94
CA LEU A 268 -19.80 6.46 -27.22
C LEU A 268 -20.05 6.27 -25.71
N VAL A 269 -19.68 5.12 -25.20
CA VAL A 269 -19.57 4.91 -23.75
C VAL A 269 -18.30 5.62 -23.30
N PRO A 270 -18.35 6.53 -22.31
CA PRO A 270 -17.13 7.10 -21.75
C PRO A 270 -16.33 5.96 -21.11
N VAL A 271 -15.23 5.60 -21.75
CA VAL A 271 -14.25 4.69 -21.14
C VAL A 271 -13.41 5.54 -20.22
N SER A 272 -13.59 5.37 -18.92
CA SER A 272 -12.72 5.97 -17.92
C SER A 272 -11.34 5.30 -18.02
N TYR A 273 -10.40 5.97 -18.67
CA TYR A 273 -9.01 5.56 -18.65
C TYR A 273 -8.35 6.14 -17.41
N THR A 274 -8.17 5.34 -16.39
CA THR A 274 -7.45 5.74 -15.18
C THR A 274 -5.93 5.79 -15.38
N HIS A 275 -5.37 5.40 -16.54
CA HIS A 275 -3.92 5.17 -16.71
C HIS A 275 -3.25 5.69 -17.99
N LEU A 276 -3.90 6.59 -18.72
CA LEU A 276 -3.21 7.31 -19.79
C LEU A 276 -3.25 8.80 -19.48
N ARG A 277 -2.11 9.38 -19.07
CA ARG A 277 -1.92 10.82 -19.20
C ARG A 277 -1.93 11.16 -20.69
N ALA A 278 -3.11 11.41 -21.23
CA ALA A 278 -3.22 12.11 -22.48
C ALA A 278 -2.80 13.55 -22.25
N HIS A 279 -1.65 13.95 -22.77
CA HIS A 279 -1.44 15.34 -23.08
C HIS A 279 -2.45 15.70 -24.16
N GLU A 280 -3.51 16.40 -23.77
CA GLU A 280 -4.37 17.09 -24.72
C GLU A 280 -3.52 18.14 -25.45
N THR A 281 -3.14 17.85 -26.67
CA THR A 281 -2.93 18.91 -27.66
C THR A 281 -4.23 19.02 -28.43
N LEU A 282 -5.08 19.95 -28.00
CA LEU A 282 -6.12 20.49 -28.85
C LEU A 282 -5.44 21.08 -30.10
N LEU A 283 -5.76 20.54 -31.24
CA LEU A 283 -5.49 21.17 -32.52
C LEU A 283 -6.67 22.09 -32.80
N ASP A 284 -6.33 23.37 -33.06
CA ASP A 284 -7.19 24.33 -33.73
C ASP A 284 -7.60 23.86 -35.15
#